data_e6bb4f9e3075ce255413505c0a59bd80
#
_entry.id   e6bb4f9e3075ce255413505c0a59bd80
#
_cell.length_a   1.000
_cell.length_b   1.000
_cell.length_c   1.000
_cell.angle_alpha   90.00
_cell.angle_beta   90.00
_cell.angle_gamma   90.00
#
_symmetry.space_group_name_H-M   'P 1'
#
loop_
_entity.id
_entity.type
_entity.pdbx_description
1 polymer ?
#
loop_
_entity_poly.entity_id
_entity_poly.type
_entity_poly.pdbx_seq_one_letter_code
_entity_poly.pdbx_strand_id
1 'polypeptide(L)'
;MCDTLVATPDYTKSRTMILAKNSDREPNEAQSVVRYPRTRQKQKGLKATFIQIPQVKETYEVILSKPFQMWGAEMGVNEHGVAIGNEAVFTKITPPKKNDGLTGMDMLRLALERSKSATAALECITELLAEFGQDACGGYENKDMFYFNSYIIADAKEAWGLETVDRHWVAEKVKGF
;
A
#
# COMPACT_ATOMS: atom_id res chain seq x y z
N MET A 1 -5.60 -15.97 -1.67
CA MET A 1 -4.29 -15.44 -2.15
C MET A 1 -4.58 -14.27 -3.08
N CYS A 2 -3.92 -13.15 -2.89
CA CYS A 2 -4.09 -11.99 -3.77
C CYS A 2 -3.21 -12.12 -5.02
N ASP A 3 -3.53 -11.33 -6.06
CA ASP A 3 -2.73 -11.21 -7.28
C ASP A 3 -2.71 -9.75 -7.72
N THR A 4 -1.53 -9.22 -8.04
CA THR A 4 -1.38 -7.87 -8.59
C THR A 4 -0.56 -7.95 -9.88
N LEU A 5 -0.98 -7.22 -10.90
CA LEU A 5 -0.29 -7.17 -12.18
C LEU A 5 -0.22 -5.73 -12.72
N VAL A 6 0.79 -5.47 -13.53
CA VAL A 6 0.95 -4.20 -14.24
C VAL A 6 1.31 -4.46 -15.70
N ALA A 7 0.71 -3.67 -16.59
CA ALA A 7 1.12 -3.60 -18.00
C ALA A 7 1.57 -2.17 -18.30
N THR A 8 2.82 -2.04 -18.71
CA THR A 8 3.41 -0.72 -19.04
C THR A 8 2.90 -0.19 -20.38
N PRO A 9 3.02 1.12 -20.65
CA PRO A 9 2.54 1.74 -21.89
C PRO A 9 3.04 1.08 -23.17
N ASP A 10 4.22 0.48 -23.13
CA ASP A 10 4.81 -0.20 -24.31
C ASP A 10 4.05 -1.48 -24.70
N TYR A 11 3.33 -2.09 -23.77
CA TYR A 11 2.58 -3.34 -23.96
C TYR A 11 1.06 -3.14 -24.03
N THR A 12 0.56 -1.93 -23.88
CA THR A 12 -0.86 -1.63 -23.98
C THR A 12 -1.19 -0.97 -25.30
N LYS A 13 -2.31 -1.37 -25.93
CA LYS A 13 -2.78 -0.76 -27.18
C LYS A 13 -3.03 0.74 -27.04
N SER A 14 -3.51 1.16 -25.87
CA SER A 14 -3.82 2.56 -25.54
C SER A 14 -2.60 3.38 -25.14
N ARG A 15 -1.41 2.77 -25.03
CA ARG A 15 -0.20 3.41 -24.52
C ARG A 15 -0.38 4.01 -23.11
N THR A 16 -1.22 3.37 -22.31
CA THR A 16 -1.47 3.76 -20.91
C THR A 16 -0.96 2.69 -19.95
N MET A 17 -0.57 3.10 -18.76
CA MET A 17 -0.29 2.17 -17.67
C MET A 17 -1.59 1.51 -17.22
N ILE A 18 -1.58 0.20 -17.05
CA ILE A 18 -2.69 -0.57 -16.46
C ILE A 18 -2.17 -1.28 -15.23
N LEU A 19 -2.81 -1.04 -14.08
CA LEU A 19 -2.60 -1.80 -12.85
C LEU A 19 -3.90 -2.52 -12.51
N ALA A 20 -3.80 -3.80 -12.19
CA ALA A 20 -4.95 -4.58 -11.75
C ALA A 20 -4.58 -5.42 -10.52
N LYS A 21 -5.54 -5.60 -9.63
CA LYS A 21 -5.37 -6.41 -8.43
C LYS A 21 -6.65 -7.19 -8.13
N ASN A 22 -6.47 -8.42 -7.71
CA ASN A 22 -7.50 -9.25 -7.11
C ASN A 22 -7.18 -9.44 -5.62
N SER A 23 -8.05 -8.96 -4.73
CA SER A 23 -7.90 -9.13 -3.28
C SER A 23 -8.66 -10.37 -2.83
N ASP A 24 -7.95 -11.27 -2.16
CA ASP A 24 -8.51 -12.47 -1.55
C ASP A 24 -8.40 -12.33 -0.02
N ARG A 25 -9.54 -12.09 0.60
CA ARG A 25 -9.69 -11.82 2.04
C ARG A 25 -10.57 -12.86 2.71
N GLU A 26 -10.75 -12.73 4.01
CA GLU A 26 -11.63 -13.62 4.77
C GLU A 26 -13.11 -13.51 4.31
N PRO A 27 -13.91 -14.58 4.33
CA PRO A 27 -15.24 -14.62 3.71
C PRO A 27 -16.22 -13.53 4.17
N ASN A 28 -16.12 -13.10 5.43
CA ASN A 28 -17.01 -12.09 6.04
C ASN A 28 -16.39 -10.68 6.05
N GLU A 29 -15.28 -10.48 5.37
CA GLU A 29 -14.58 -9.19 5.33
C GLU A 29 -14.96 -8.40 4.09
N ALA A 30 -15.90 -7.48 4.25
CA ALA A 30 -16.38 -6.65 3.15
C ALA A 30 -15.29 -5.71 2.63
N GLN A 31 -15.17 -5.64 1.30
CA GLN A 31 -14.30 -4.68 0.61
C GLN A 31 -15.11 -3.46 0.20
N SER A 32 -14.65 -2.28 0.59
CA SER A 32 -15.31 -1.01 0.31
C SER A 32 -14.48 -0.18 -0.68
N VAL A 33 -15.15 0.39 -1.68
CA VAL A 33 -14.54 1.41 -2.54
C VAL A 33 -14.92 2.79 -2.02
N VAL A 34 -13.93 3.56 -1.61
CA VAL A 34 -14.14 4.86 -0.97
C VAL A 34 -13.24 5.94 -1.58
N ARG A 35 -13.76 7.17 -1.63
CA ARG A 35 -13.03 8.36 -2.06
C ARG A 35 -12.75 9.24 -0.86
N TYR A 36 -11.51 9.66 -0.68
CA TYR A 36 -11.10 10.66 0.28
C TYR A 36 -10.61 11.89 -0.49
N PRO A 37 -11.22 13.06 -0.31
CA PRO A 37 -10.81 14.27 -1.02
C PRO A 37 -9.47 14.79 -0.51
N ARG A 38 -8.77 15.57 -1.33
CA ARG A 38 -7.60 16.34 -0.89
C ARG A 38 -7.97 17.17 0.34
N THR A 39 -7.16 17.09 1.38
CA THR A 39 -7.49 17.70 2.67
C THR A 39 -6.27 18.36 3.31
N ARG A 40 -6.44 19.62 3.74
CA ARG A 40 -5.48 20.27 4.66
C ARG A 40 -5.74 19.76 6.08
N GLN A 41 -4.74 19.08 6.62
CA GLN A 41 -4.84 18.40 7.90
C GLN A 41 -4.68 19.42 9.04
N LYS A 42 -5.60 19.36 9.99
CA LYS A 42 -5.57 20.22 11.20
C LYS A 42 -4.83 19.55 12.36
N GLN A 43 -4.82 18.22 12.37
CA GLN A 43 -4.20 17.41 13.43
C GLN A 43 -2.74 17.12 13.09
N LYS A 44 -1.88 17.11 14.10
CA LYS A 44 -0.46 16.74 13.95
C LYS A 44 -0.20 15.23 14.00
N GLY A 45 -1.18 14.46 14.44
CA GLY A 45 -1.12 13.01 14.56
C GLY A 45 -2.23 12.33 13.78
N LEU A 46 -1.95 11.14 13.27
CA LEU A 46 -2.86 10.26 12.57
C LEU A 46 -2.88 8.91 13.28
N LYS A 47 -4.07 8.40 13.61
CA LYS A 47 -4.21 7.02 14.04
C LYS A 47 -4.42 6.13 12.80
N ALA A 48 -3.41 5.34 12.47
CA ALA A 48 -3.48 4.26 11.49
C ALA A 48 -4.23 3.04 12.08
N THR A 49 -4.12 1.88 11.49
CA THR A 49 -4.87 0.70 11.96
C THR A 49 -4.54 0.35 13.41
N PHE A 50 -3.27 0.29 13.80
CA PHE A 50 -2.84 -0.06 15.16
C PHE A 50 -2.11 1.05 15.90
N ILE A 51 -1.23 1.78 15.22
CA ILE A 51 -0.35 2.77 15.82
C ILE A 51 -0.73 4.21 15.46
N GLN A 52 -0.20 5.16 16.20
CA GLN A 52 -0.31 6.59 15.90
C GLN A 52 1.01 7.09 15.32
N ILE A 53 0.93 7.85 14.23
CA ILE A 53 2.08 8.41 13.51
C ILE A 53 1.90 9.91 13.26
N PRO A 54 2.95 10.66 12.92
CA PRO A 54 2.84 12.06 12.50
C PRO A 54 1.98 12.20 11.22
N GLN A 55 1.12 13.23 11.20
CA GLN A 55 0.34 13.58 10.03
C GLN A 55 1.02 14.69 9.23
N VAL A 56 0.95 14.59 7.89
CA VAL A 56 1.41 15.65 6.98
C VAL A 56 0.42 16.82 6.94
N LYS A 57 0.87 17.99 6.49
CA LYS A 57 0.03 19.21 6.43
C LYS A 57 -1.12 19.11 5.41
N GLU A 58 -0.92 18.35 4.35
CA GLU A 58 -1.90 18.14 3.27
C GLU A 58 -1.81 16.70 2.76
N THR A 59 -2.96 16.08 2.53
CA THR A 59 -3.09 14.77 1.88
C THR A 59 -3.75 14.92 0.53
N TYR A 60 -3.28 14.17 -0.47
CA TYR A 60 -3.87 14.14 -1.81
C TYR A 60 -5.20 13.39 -1.83
N GLU A 61 -6.02 13.68 -2.82
CA GLU A 61 -7.23 12.92 -3.08
C GLU A 61 -6.87 11.49 -3.50
N VAL A 62 -7.60 10.52 -2.93
CA VAL A 62 -7.43 9.10 -3.24
C VAL A 62 -8.77 8.40 -3.44
N ILE A 63 -8.78 7.40 -4.32
CA ILE A 63 -9.81 6.38 -4.40
C ILE A 63 -9.17 5.07 -3.95
N LEU A 64 -9.74 4.45 -2.94
CA LEU A 64 -9.19 3.27 -2.27
C LEU A 64 -10.19 2.12 -2.33
N SER A 65 -9.70 0.91 -2.58
CA SER A 65 -10.40 -0.33 -2.29
C SER A 65 -9.79 -0.93 -1.01
N LYS A 66 -10.59 -1.04 0.03
CA LYS A 66 -10.11 -1.33 1.38
C LYS A 66 -11.02 -2.28 2.16
N PRO A 67 -10.45 -3.13 3.05
CA PRO A 67 -11.24 -3.83 4.05
C PRO A 67 -11.99 -2.83 4.95
N PHE A 68 -13.25 -3.12 5.25
CA PHE A 68 -14.13 -2.16 5.94
C PHE A 68 -13.60 -1.70 7.30
N GLN A 69 -12.94 -2.59 8.07
CA GLN A 69 -12.45 -2.33 9.42
C GLN A 69 -11.08 -1.67 9.49
N MET A 70 -10.28 -1.70 8.42
CA MET A 70 -8.93 -1.12 8.41
C MET A 70 -8.95 0.37 8.08
N TRP A 71 -7.96 1.11 8.58
CA TRP A 71 -7.68 2.45 8.10
C TRP A 71 -7.02 2.43 6.72
N GLY A 72 -6.10 1.52 6.49
CA GLY A 72 -5.38 1.30 5.25
C GLY A 72 -6.22 0.75 4.10
N ALA A 73 -5.59 0.48 2.97
CA ALA A 73 -6.22 -0.05 1.76
C ALA A 73 -5.33 -1.07 1.05
N GLU A 74 -5.93 -2.00 0.30
CA GLU A 74 -5.21 -3.03 -0.44
C GLU A 74 -4.86 -2.63 -1.87
N MET A 75 -5.58 -1.66 -2.40
CA MET A 75 -5.27 -1.00 -3.67
C MET A 75 -5.91 0.38 -3.71
N GLY A 76 -5.36 1.23 -4.55
CA GLY A 76 -5.91 2.56 -4.76
C GLY A 76 -5.15 3.35 -5.79
N VAL A 77 -5.69 4.53 -6.08
CA VAL A 77 -5.09 5.52 -6.97
C VAL A 77 -5.29 6.92 -6.39
N ASN A 78 -4.33 7.80 -6.62
CA ASN A 78 -4.43 9.19 -6.21
C ASN A 78 -4.67 10.13 -7.40
N GLU A 79 -4.94 11.40 -7.12
CA GLU A 79 -5.20 12.45 -8.13
C GLU A 79 -4.02 12.75 -9.05
N HIS A 80 -2.81 12.29 -8.73
CA HIS A 80 -1.62 12.41 -9.58
C HIS A 80 -1.42 11.19 -10.49
N GLY A 81 -2.32 10.20 -10.45
CA GLY A 81 -2.24 8.98 -11.24
C GLY A 81 -1.28 7.94 -10.67
N VAL A 82 -0.83 8.08 -9.44
CA VAL A 82 -0.09 7.01 -8.75
C VAL A 82 -1.06 5.94 -8.31
N ALA A 83 -0.82 4.70 -8.71
CA ALA A 83 -1.62 3.53 -8.35
C ALA A 83 -0.74 2.51 -7.63
N ILE A 84 -1.26 1.90 -6.55
CA ILE A 84 -0.55 0.91 -5.74
C ILE A 84 -1.49 -0.25 -5.41
N GLY A 85 -0.95 -1.48 -5.48
CA GLY A 85 -1.56 -2.69 -4.92
C GLY A 85 -0.55 -3.42 -4.06
N ASN A 86 -0.98 -4.06 -2.97
CA ASN A 86 -0.11 -4.86 -2.11
C ASN A 86 -0.52 -6.34 -2.07
N GLU A 87 0.44 -7.18 -1.70
CA GLU A 87 0.30 -8.63 -1.51
C GLU A 87 0.86 -9.05 -0.15
N ALA A 88 0.32 -10.11 0.41
CA ALA A 88 0.92 -10.77 1.57
C ALA A 88 2.12 -11.61 1.16
N VAL A 89 3.23 -11.47 1.87
CA VAL A 89 4.45 -12.26 1.69
C VAL A 89 4.74 -13.04 2.95
N PHE A 90 4.86 -14.35 2.81
CA PHE A 90 5.23 -15.26 3.89
C PHE A 90 6.68 -15.70 3.72
N THR A 91 7.50 -15.44 4.73
CA THR A 91 8.95 -15.65 4.69
C THR A 91 9.42 -16.53 5.85
N LYS A 92 10.70 -16.94 5.81
CA LYS A 92 11.33 -17.66 6.94
C LYS A 92 11.49 -16.78 8.18
N ILE A 93 11.65 -15.47 7.99
CA ILE A 93 11.59 -14.48 9.08
C ILE A 93 10.10 -14.24 9.35
N THR A 94 9.69 -14.29 10.61
CA THR A 94 8.29 -14.08 11.01
C THR A 94 8.14 -12.79 11.81
N PRO A 95 7.04 -12.04 11.64
CA PRO A 95 6.77 -10.87 12.47
C PRO A 95 6.67 -11.22 13.96
N PRO A 96 7.08 -10.31 14.87
CA PRO A 96 7.00 -10.52 16.33
C PRO A 96 5.59 -10.62 16.90
N LYS A 97 4.55 -10.24 16.14
CA LYS A 97 3.11 -10.28 16.47
C LYS A 97 2.69 -9.35 17.63
N LYS A 98 3.28 -8.16 17.69
CA LYS A 98 3.02 -7.16 18.74
C LYS A 98 1.98 -6.11 18.34
N ASN A 99 1.71 -5.92 17.03
CA ASN A 99 0.92 -4.82 16.49
C ASN A 99 1.50 -3.43 16.83
N ASP A 100 2.82 -3.31 16.81
CA ASP A 100 3.56 -2.07 17.07
C ASP A 100 4.13 -1.41 15.80
N GLY A 101 3.72 -1.90 14.62
CA GLY A 101 4.07 -1.37 13.31
C GLY A 101 2.84 -0.94 12.49
N LEU A 102 3.09 -0.51 11.26
CA LEU A 102 2.08 -0.24 10.24
C LEU A 102 1.68 -1.54 9.53
N THR A 103 0.44 -1.66 9.13
CA THR A 103 0.07 -2.69 8.13
C THR A 103 0.62 -2.28 6.75
N GLY A 104 0.81 -3.24 5.85
CA GLY A 104 1.13 -2.91 4.46
C GLY A 104 0.05 -2.05 3.80
N MET A 105 -1.21 -2.27 4.19
CA MET A 105 -2.36 -1.48 3.76
C MET A 105 -2.29 -0.03 4.24
N ASP A 106 -1.79 0.21 5.47
CA ASP A 106 -1.56 1.56 5.99
C ASP A 106 -0.46 2.28 5.18
N MET A 107 0.67 1.60 4.91
CA MET A 107 1.76 2.16 4.12
C MET A 107 1.33 2.51 2.70
N LEU A 108 0.54 1.64 2.06
CA LEU A 108 -0.04 1.88 0.74
C LEU A 108 -0.88 3.16 0.72
N ARG A 109 -1.82 3.30 1.65
CA ARG A 109 -2.66 4.49 1.74
C ARG A 109 -1.84 5.74 2.03
N LEU A 110 -0.88 5.68 2.96
CA LEU A 110 0.01 6.80 3.29
C LEU A 110 0.81 7.25 2.06
N ALA A 111 1.35 6.32 1.29
CA ALA A 111 2.08 6.62 0.08
C ALA A 111 1.20 7.29 -0.99
N LEU A 112 -0.03 6.80 -1.20
CA LEU A 112 -0.99 7.44 -2.11
C LEU A 112 -1.37 8.85 -1.67
N GLU A 113 -1.60 9.06 -0.36
CA GLU A 113 -1.96 10.36 0.20
C GLU A 113 -0.82 11.39 0.17
N ARG A 114 0.46 10.95 0.01
CA ARG A 114 1.66 11.79 0.20
C ARG A 114 2.55 11.93 -1.03
N SER A 115 2.35 11.13 -2.09
CA SER A 115 3.28 11.05 -3.21
C SER A 115 2.66 11.49 -4.54
N LYS A 116 3.49 12.06 -5.44
CA LYS A 116 3.08 12.55 -6.76
C LYS A 116 3.61 11.69 -7.92
N SER A 117 4.43 10.69 -7.63
CA SER A 117 5.01 9.79 -8.62
C SER A 117 5.22 8.41 -8.01
N ALA A 118 5.40 7.39 -8.85
CA ALA A 118 5.70 6.03 -8.41
C ALA A 118 7.00 5.96 -7.59
N THR A 119 8.05 6.63 -8.02
CA THR A 119 9.31 6.72 -7.26
C THR A 119 9.11 7.36 -5.89
N ALA A 120 8.40 8.49 -5.79
CA ALA A 120 8.13 9.14 -4.49
C ALA A 120 7.26 8.26 -3.57
N ALA A 121 6.36 7.45 -4.13
CA ALA A 121 5.55 6.50 -3.36
C ALA A 121 6.40 5.34 -2.82
N LEU A 122 7.34 4.83 -3.61
CA LEU A 122 8.30 3.83 -3.18
C LEU A 122 9.17 4.36 -2.03
N GLU A 123 9.73 5.57 -2.17
CA GLU A 123 10.50 6.23 -1.12
C GLU A 123 9.67 6.40 0.16
N CYS A 124 8.43 6.87 0.04
CA CYS A 124 7.52 7.02 1.17
C CYS A 124 7.28 5.69 1.90
N ILE A 125 7.04 4.57 1.18
CA ILE A 125 6.84 3.26 1.81
C ILE A 125 8.11 2.80 2.53
N THR A 126 9.28 2.94 1.91
CA THR A 126 10.55 2.50 2.51
C THR A 126 10.96 3.34 3.72
N GLU A 127 10.69 4.64 3.72
CA GLU A 127 10.87 5.52 4.89
C GLU A 127 9.93 5.14 6.04
N LEU A 128 8.64 4.91 5.76
CA LEU A 128 7.66 4.46 6.74
C LEU A 128 8.04 3.09 7.33
N LEU A 129 8.52 2.17 6.49
CA LEU A 129 9.01 0.87 6.91
C LEU A 129 10.23 1.00 7.85
N ALA A 130 11.17 1.87 7.52
CA ALA A 130 12.37 2.11 8.34
C ALA A 130 12.01 2.72 9.70
N GLU A 131 11.06 3.67 9.74
CA GLU A 131 10.69 4.39 10.96
C GLU A 131 9.76 3.56 11.86
N PHE A 132 8.68 2.98 11.30
CA PHE A 132 7.61 2.36 12.08
C PHE A 132 7.59 0.83 12.00
N GLY A 133 8.27 0.20 11.02
CA GLY A 133 8.17 -1.23 10.79
C GLY A 133 6.80 -1.68 10.28
N GLN A 134 6.63 -3.01 10.15
CA GLN A 134 5.41 -3.62 9.61
C GLN A 134 4.89 -4.79 10.47
N ASP A 135 5.14 -4.78 11.79
CA ASP A 135 4.60 -5.79 12.69
C ASP A 135 3.15 -5.48 13.04
N ALA A 136 2.23 -5.89 12.18
CA ALA A 136 0.80 -5.62 12.33
C ALA A 136 -0.05 -6.75 11.74
N CYS A 137 -1.12 -7.12 12.47
CA CYS A 137 -2.06 -8.16 12.02
C CYS A 137 -2.88 -7.68 10.81
N GLY A 138 -2.87 -8.47 9.74
CA GLY A 138 -3.64 -8.22 8.54
C GLY A 138 -5.04 -8.86 8.53
N GLY A 139 -5.36 -9.77 9.47
CA GLY A 139 -6.61 -10.53 9.48
C GLY A 139 -7.77 -9.81 10.19
N TYR A 140 -8.99 -10.08 9.72
CA TYR A 140 -10.23 -9.62 10.35
C TYR A 140 -10.69 -10.59 11.47
N GLU A 141 -10.92 -11.85 11.15
CA GLU A 141 -11.28 -12.89 12.11
C GLU A 141 -10.02 -13.56 12.69
N ASN A 142 -9.08 -13.93 11.82
CA ASN A 142 -7.82 -14.54 12.23
C ASN A 142 -6.83 -13.49 12.74
N LYS A 143 -6.76 -13.32 14.06
CA LYS A 143 -5.83 -12.37 14.71
C LYS A 143 -4.37 -12.82 14.73
N ASP A 144 -4.08 -14.02 14.28
CA ASP A 144 -2.72 -14.55 14.09
C ASP A 144 -2.18 -14.34 12.66
N MET A 145 -2.92 -13.67 11.80
CA MET A 145 -2.54 -13.42 10.42
C MET A 145 -1.56 -12.24 10.30
N PHE A 146 -0.29 -12.53 10.56
CA PHE A 146 0.82 -11.60 10.39
C PHE A 146 1.65 -12.02 9.18
N TYR A 147 2.00 -11.04 8.34
CA TYR A 147 2.78 -11.24 7.12
C TYR A 147 3.53 -9.95 6.76
N PHE A 148 4.53 -10.08 5.92
CA PHE A 148 5.19 -8.95 5.29
C PHE A 148 4.50 -8.59 3.98
N ASN A 149 4.97 -7.58 3.28
CA ASN A 149 4.24 -7.06 2.12
C ASN A 149 5.13 -6.95 0.89
N SER A 150 4.54 -7.21 -0.24
CA SER A 150 5.00 -6.87 -1.57
C SER A 150 4.07 -5.82 -2.15
N TYR A 151 4.58 -4.97 -3.05
CA TYR A 151 3.80 -3.92 -3.70
C TYR A 151 4.13 -3.85 -5.19
N ILE A 152 3.12 -3.56 -6.00
CA ILE A 152 3.30 -2.95 -7.30
C ILE A 152 2.90 -1.48 -7.19
N ILE A 153 3.82 -0.58 -7.57
CA ILE A 153 3.68 0.87 -7.50
C ILE A 153 3.86 1.41 -8.91
N ALA A 154 2.86 2.08 -9.44
CA ALA A 154 2.89 2.57 -10.81
C ALA A 154 2.36 4.00 -10.94
N ASP A 155 2.87 4.73 -11.94
CA ASP A 155 2.29 5.95 -12.46
C ASP A 155 2.24 5.89 -14.00
N ALA A 156 1.93 6.98 -14.68
CA ALA A 156 1.84 7.00 -16.14
C ALA A 156 3.17 6.71 -16.87
N LYS A 157 4.31 6.76 -16.17
CA LYS A 157 5.65 6.70 -16.77
C LYS A 157 6.42 5.44 -16.39
N GLU A 158 6.22 4.94 -15.20
CA GLU A 158 7.02 3.85 -14.65
C GLU A 158 6.23 2.99 -13.65
N ALA A 159 6.72 1.78 -13.45
CA ALA A 159 6.23 0.88 -12.44
C ALA A 159 7.40 0.22 -11.70
N TRP A 160 7.18 -0.10 -10.42
CA TRP A 160 8.13 -0.72 -9.51
C TRP A 160 7.49 -1.91 -8.80
N GLY A 161 8.23 -3.01 -8.69
CA GLY A 161 7.99 -4.05 -7.72
C GLY A 161 8.80 -3.75 -6.47
N LEU A 162 8.18 -3.82 -5.30
CA LEU A 162 8.83 -3.62 -4.00
C LEU A 162 8.50 -4.80 -3.09
N GLU A 163 9.52 -5.54 -2.68
CA GLU A 163 9.41 -6.65 -1.71
C GLU A 163 9.94 -6.21 -0.36
N THR A 164 9.25 -6.56 0.72
CA THR A 164 9.65 -6.17 2.08
C THR A 164 9.67 -7.36 3.03
N VAL A 165 10.67 -7.40 3.92
CA VAL A 165 10.78 -8.39 5.01
C VAL A 165 11.34 -7.70 6.25
N ASP A 166 10.60 -7.67 7.34
CA ASP A 166 10.92 -6.88 8.54
C ASP A 166 11.14 -5.40 8.16
N ARG A 167 12.33 -4.85 8.34
CA ARG A 167 12.73 -3.50 7.90
C ARG A 167 13.57 -3.50 6.63
N HIS A 168 13.80 -4.67 6.05
CA HIS A 168 14.55 -4.82 4.80
C HIS A 168 13.62 -4.75 3.59
N TRP A 169 14.16 -4.30 2.48
CA TRP A 169 13.43 -4.23 1.23
C TRP A 169 14.34 -4.35 0.01
N VAL A 170 13.76 -4.74 -1.09
CA VAL A 170 14.35 -4.68 -2.42
C VAL A 170 13.33 -4.15 -3.40
N ALA A 171 13.75 -3.31 -4.32
CA ALA A 171 12.89 -2.77 -5.37
C ALA A 171 13.50 -3.01 -6.75
N GLU A 172 12.64 -3.34 -7.70
CA GLU A 172 13.01 -3.51 -9.10
C GLU A 172 12.05 -2.70 -9.97
N LYS A 173 12.64 -1.92 -10.89
CA LYS A 173 11.87 -1.20 -11.90
C LYS A 173 11.37 -2.19 -12.94
N VAL A 174 10.06 -2.19 -13.17
CA VAL A 174 9.45 -3.02 -14.21
C VAL A 174 9.94 -2.53 -15.58
N LYS A 175 10.64 -3.41 -16.28
CA LYS A 175 11.13 -3.18 -17.64
C LYS A 175 10.29 -4.02 -18.58
N GLY A 176 9.94 -3.45 -19.72
CA GLY A 176 9.40 -4.23 -20.81
C GLY A 176 10.45 -5.20 -21.36
N PHE A 177 10.01 -6.34 -21.86
CA PHE A 177 10.85 -7.29 -22.61
C PHE A 177 10.98 -6.86 -24.06
#